data_eba91655d245f2d777b1052b7df00a23
#
_entry.id   eba91655d245f2d777b1052b7df00a23
#
_cell.length_a   1.000
_cell.length_b   1.000
_cell.length_c   1.000
_cell.angle_alpha   90.00
_cell.angle_beta   90.00
_cell.angle_gamma   90.00
#
_symmetry.space_group_name_H-M   'P 1'
#
loop_
_entity.id
_entity.type
_entity.pdbx_description
1 polymer ?
#
loop_
_entity_poly.entity_id
_entity_poly.type
_entity_poly.pdbx_seq_one_letter_code
_entity_poly.pdbx_strand_id
1 'polypeptide(L)'
;YYQAFGLTQTTGIDLPYEAKGISKTQQEMEQVETDLYSTAFGQSQKLTLIQMAAAVASTVNGGYLMTPYVVDNMTDDTGNVVWQAETDIKRQVVSEEVSEQIRAMMENNVGHTGTSNDLDYHGCASAYVAGYRIGGKSGTGEQLDWKGAYKYRPDGDYRKAISFAAILPADDPEILVLVMMDDPRWIFDYASQIVAPVTGNIISQIAPYLGIERDASYDSNGSVEVPNAIGTRWTSAQVKMNAAGLSHRFVDTSDGDVVYQYPAGGTVVPAGSTV
;
A
#
# COMPACT_ATOMS: atom_id res chain seq x y z
N TYR A 1 -10.70 18.77 5.44
CA TYR A 1 -10.06 17.74 4.59
C TYR A 1 -10.87 16.45 4.54
N TYR A 2 -11.19 15.74 5.64
CA TYR A 2 -11.91 14.46 5.64
C TYR A 2 -13.19 14.48 4.80
N GLN A 3 -14.01 15.55 4.94
CA GLN A 3 -15.21 15.74 4.12
C GLN A 3 -14.86 15.97 2.64
N ALA A 4 -13.82 16.75 2.38
CA ALA A 4 -13.39 17.03 1.01
C ALA A 4 -12.99 15.74 0.29
N PHE A 5 -12.26 14.85 0.94
CA PHE A 5 -11.84 13.56 0.42
C PHE A 5 -12.92 12.46 0.46
N GLY A 6 -14.17 12.79 0.87
CA GLY A 6 -15.27 11.83 0.88
C GLY A 6 -15.24 10.80 2.00
N LEU A 7 -14.34 10.93 2.99
CA LEU A 7 -14.12 9.93 4.05
C LEU A 7 -15.23 9.90 5.11
N THR A 8 -16.16 10.87 5.09
CA THR A 8 -17.27 10.97 6.06
C THR A 8 -18.59 10.42 5.53
N GLN A 9 -18.63 9.93 4.30
CA GLN A 9 -19.84 9.46 3.62
C GLN A 9 -19.53 8.23 2.75
N THR A 10 -20.57 7.55 2.26
CA THR A 10 -20.43 6.48 1.27
C THR A 10 -19.85 7.02 -0.04
N THR A 11 -19.17 6.17 -0.79
CA THR A 11 -18.58 6.56 -2.09
C THR A 11 -19.63 6.65 -3.19
N GLY A 12 -20.75 5.94 -3.04
CA GLY A 12 -21.78 5.85 -4.06
C GLY A 12 -21.46 4.83 -5.15
N ILE A 13 -20.55 3.87 -4.84
CA ILE A 13 -20.28 2.74 -5.73
C ILE A 13 -21.59 2.00 -6.06
N ASP A 14 -21.72 1.51 -7.28
CA ASP A 14 -22.90 0.82 -7.82
C ASP A 14 -23.13 -0.60 -7.28
N LEU A 15 -22.54 -0.90 -6.11
CA LEU A 15 -22.76 -2.15 -5.38
C LEU A 15 -23.79 -1.97 -4.26
N PRO A 16 -24.66 -2.98 -4.01
CA PRO A 16 -25.62 -2.93 -2.92
C PRO A 16 -24.95 -2.97 -1.55
N TYR A 17 -25.57 -2.32 -0.57
CA TYR A 17 -25.15 -2.36 0.84
C TYR A 17 -23.76 -1.78 1.13
N GLU A 18 -23.38 -0.70 0.45
CA GLU A 18 -22.13 -0.02 0.76
C GLU A 18 -22.11 0.39 2.25
N ALA A 19 -21.10 -0.10 2.97
CA ALA A 19 -20.92 0.25 4.37
C ALA A 19 -20.39 1.69 4.51
N LYS A 20 -20.93 2.42 5.47
CA LYS A 20 -20.39 3.72 5.86
C LYS A 20 -19.27 3.53 6.88
N GLY A 21 -18.15 4.19 6.67
CA GLY A 21 -17.09 4.29 7.68
C GLY A 21 -17.59 5.00 8.95
N ILE A 22 -16.82 4.91 10.01
CA ILE A 22 -17.08 5.62 11.27
C ILE A 22 -16.06 6.76 11.39
N SER A 23 -16.54 7.98 11.24
CA SER A 23 -15.75 9.19 11.43
C SER A 23 -16.43 10.10 12.44
N LYS A 24 -15.64 10.75 13.28
CA LYS A 24 -16.14 11.72 14.24
C LYS A 24 -16.55 13.01 13.53
N THR A 25 -17.61 13.60 14.00
CA THR A 25 -18.05 14.94 13.56
C THR A 25 -17.10 16.00 14.10
N GLN A 26 -17.11 17.18 13.50
CA GLN A 26 -16.34 18.31 13.99
C GLN A 26 -16.68 18.63 15.46
N GLN A 27 -17.96 18.60 15.81
CA GLN A 27 -18.43 18.87 17.18
C GLN A 27 -17.88 17.84 18.19
N GLU A 28 -17.81 16.56 17.82
CA GLU A 28 -17.23 15.52 18.69
C GLU A 28 -15.73 15.72 18.87
N MET A 29 -15.01 16.10 17.80
CA MET A 29 -13.57 16.40 17.87
C MET A 29 -13.28 17.64 18.70
N GLU A 30 -14.13 18.65 18.68
CA GLU A 30 -14.00 19.85 19.52
C GLU A 30 -14.22 19.55 21.01
N GLN A 31 -15.01 18.53 21.35
CA GLN A 31 -15.26 18.12 22.73
C GLN A 31 -14.13 17.27 23.31
N VAL A 32 -13.39 16.57 22.47
CA VAL A 32 -12.30 15.67 22.87
C VAL A 32 -11.04 16.02 22.06
N GLU A 33 -10.21 16.87 22.60
CA GLU A 33 -9.03 17.42 21.93
C GLU A 33 -8.05 16.35 21.43
N THR A 34 -7.92 15.24 22.17
CA THR A 34 -7.10 14.09 21.76
C THR A 34 -7.60 13.44 20.48
N ASP A 35 -8.90 13.50 20.20
CA ASP A 35 -9.47 12.96 18.96
C ASP A 35 -9.10 13.80 17.75
N LEU A 36 -9.02 15.12 17.92
CA LEU A 36 -8.53 16.00 16.85
C LEU A 36 -7.07 15.68 16.50
N TYR A 37 -6.22 15.52 17.51
CA TYR A 37 -4.81 15.22 17.29
C TYR A 37 -4.61 13.84 16.67
N SER A 38 -5.28 12.80 17.19
CA SER A 38 -5.17 11.45 16.67
C SER A 38 -5.71 11.32 15.24
N THR A 39 -6.80 12.03 14.94
CA THR A 39 -7.36 12.09 13.58
C THR A 39 -6.39 12.75 12.60
N ALA A 40 -5.63 13.77 13.03
CA ALA A 40 -4.71 14.50 12.16
C ALA A 40 -3.60 13.61 11.55
N PHE A 41 -3.22 12.52 12.22
CA PHE A 41 -2.26 11.53 11.69
C PHE A 41 -2.90 10.18 11.32
N GLY A 42 -4.24 10.14 11.13
CA GLY A 42 -4.94 8.99 10.57
C GLY A 42 -5.41 7.93 11.57
N GLN A 43 -5.45 8.26 12.87
CA GLN A 43 -6.00 7.39 13.92
C GLN A 43 -7.45 7.74 14.25
N SER A 44 -8.10 6.96 15.11
CA SER A 44 -9.45 7.22 15.67
C SER A 44 -10.60 7.22 14.64
N GLN A 45 -10.38 6.66 13.46
CA GLN A 45 -11.39 6.54 12.40
C GLN A 45 -11.46 5.12 11.85
N LYS A 46 -12.62 4.74 11.32
CA LYS A 46 -12.81 3.48 10.60
C LYS A 46 -13.33 3.80 9.22
N LEU A 47 -12.52 3.51 8.22
CA LEU A 47 -12.83 3.74 6.82
C LEU A 47 -12.99 2.42 6.09
N THR A 48 -13.84 2.39 5.08
CA THR A 48 -13.91 1.24 4.19
C THR A 48 -12.74 1.29 3.20
N LEU A 49 -12.36 0.13 2.66
CA LEU A 49 -11.28 0.07 1.65
C LEU A 49 -11.61 0.93 0.43
N ILE A 50 -12.86 0.93 -0.01
CA ILE A 50 -13.26 1.72 -1.18
C ILE A 50 -13.23 3.23 -0.90
N GLN A 51 -13.60 3.67 0.31
CA GLN A 51 -13.44 5.08 0.70
C GLN A 51 -11.95 5.48 0.67
N MET A 52 -11.08 4.63 1.21
CA MET A 52 -9.64 4.88 1.22
C MET A 52 -9.07 4.87 -0.19
N ALA A 53 -9.44 3.91 -1.03
CA ALA A 53 -8.99 3.83 -2.42
C ALA A 53 -9.41 5.08 -3.22
N ALA A 54 -10.67 5.51 -3.12
CA ALA A 54 -11.16 6.71 -3.78
C ALA A 54 -10.44 7.98 -3.29
N ALA A 55 -10.19 8.09 -1.98
CA ALA A 55 -9.47 9.22 -1.42
C ALA A 55 -8.00 9.26 -1.87
N VAL A 56 -7.29 8.12 -1.85
CA VAL A 56 -5.92 8.05 -2.35
C VAL A 56 -5.87 8.33 -3.85
N ALA A 57 -6.75 7.73 -4.65
CA ALA A 57 -6.86 8.00 -6.08
C ALA A 57 -7.01 9.50 -6.36
N SER A 58 -7.84 10.19 -5.57
CA SER A 58 -8.04 11.64 -5.73
C SER A 58 -6.79 12.48 -5.40
N THR A 59 -5.81 11.94 -4.70
CA THR A 59 -4.55 12.66 -4.45
C THR A 59 -3.55 12.54 -5.60
N VAL A 60 -3.74 11.59 -6.52
CA VAL A 60 -2.74 11.24 -7.55
C VAL A 60 -3.24 11.38 -8.99
N ASN A 61 -4.54 11.64 -9.20
CA ASN A 61 -5.19 11.74 -10.50
C ASN A 61 -5.48 13.19 -10.96
N GLY A 62 -4.70 14.15 -10.49
CA GLY A 62 -4.97 15.58 -10.74
C GLY A 62 -5.88 16.23 -9.70
N GLY A 63 -6.18 15.52 -8.62
CA GLY A 63 -6.96 16.02 -7.47
C GLY A 63 -8.45 15.73 -7.52
N TYR A 64 -8.92 14.86 -8.39
CA TYR A 64 -10.36 14.65 -8.62
C TYR A 64 -10.90 13.48 -7.80
N LEU A 65 -11.81 13.78 -6.88
CA LEU A 65 -12.61 12.75 -6.20
C LEU A 65 -13.73 12.29 -7.11
N MET A 66 -13.72 11.00 -7.45
CA MET A 66 -14.64 10.37 -8.38
C MET A 66 -15.57 9.39 -7.66
N THR A 67 -16.75 9.14 -8.25
CA THR A 67 -17.59 8.02 -7.85
C THR A 67 -17.03 6.74 -8.46
N PRO A 68 -16.62 5.74 -7.64
CA PRO A 68 -16.21 4.46 -8.18
C PRO A 68 -17.41 3.67 -8.72
N TYR A 69 -17.17 2.82 -9.71
CA TYR A 69 -18.16 1.90 -10.26
C TYR A 69 -17.51 0.56 -10.59
N VAL A 70 -18.31 -0.50 -10.70
CA VAL A 70 -17.91 -1.87 -11.04
C VAL A 70 -18.53 -2.29 -12.37
N VAL A 71 -19.77 -1.84 -12.65
CA VAL A 71 -20.45 -2.15 -13.89
C VAL A 71 -20.00 -1.16 -14.95
N ASP A 72 -19.25 -1.64 -15.95
CA ASP A 72 -18.78 -0.83 -17.05
C ASP A 72 -19.91 -0.57 -18.08
N ASN A 73 -20.61 -1.63 -18.49
CA ASN A 73 -21.71 -1.52 -19.44
C ASN A 73 -22.75 -2.64 -19.23
N MET A 74 -23.93 -2.45 -19.82
CA MET A 74 -24.97 -3.45 -19.92
C MET A 74 -25.31 -3.65 -21.39
N THR A 75 -25.46 -4.90 -21.83
CA THR A 75 -25.85 -5.25 -23.19
C THR A 75 -27.19 -5.96 -23.23
N ASP A 76 -27.93 -5.80 -24.34
CA ASP A 76 -29.11 -6.59 -24.61
C ASP A 76 -28.75 -8.02 -25.13
N ASP A 77 -29.77 -8.83 -25.32
CA ASP A 77 -29.62 -10.24 -25.81
C ASP A 77 -28.96 -10.32 -27.20
N THR A 78 -28.89 -9.24 -27.94
CA THR A 78 -28.26 -9.13 -29.26
C THR A 78 -26.84 -8.57 -29.22
N GLY A 79 -26.35 -8.20 -28.02
CA GLY A 79 -25.00 -7.68 -27.79
C GLY A 79 -24.88 -6.15 -27.96
N ASN A 80 -25.99 -5.43 -28.16
CA ASN A 80 -25.92 -3.96 -28.21
C ASN A 80 -25.80 -3.37 -26.79
N VAL A 81 -24.93 -2.40 -26.64
CA VAL A 81 -24.81 -1.66 -25.37
C VAL A 81 -26.07 -0.82 -25.15
N VAL A 82 -26.82 -1.10 -24.08
CA VAL A 82 -28.02 -0.38 -23.67
C VAL A 82 -27.76 0.61 -22.54
N TRP A 83 -26.66 0.46 -21.85
CA TRP A 83 -26.17 1.36 -20.84
C TRP A 83 -24.63 1.29 -20.73
N GLN A 84 -23.99 2.45 -20.51
CA GLN A 84 -22.56 2.57 -20.31
C GLN A 84 -22.29 3.43 -19.09
N ALA A 85 -21.33 3.02 -18.25
CA ALA A 85 -20.89 3.85 -17.14
C ALA A 85 -20.24 5.14 -17.66
N GLU A 86 -20.53 6.22 -16.98
CA GLU A 86 -19.90 7.51 -17.23
C GLU A 86 -19.02 7.89 -16.03
N THR A 87 -17.91 8.54 -16.30
CA THR A 87 -17.03 9.08 -15.27
C THR A 87 -17.75 10.20 -14.51
N ASP A 88 -18.01 9.99 -13.22
CA ASP A 88 -18.63 10.97 -12.33
C ASP A 88 -17.58 11.63 -11.42
N ILE A 89 -17.24 12.88 -11.71
CA ILE A 89 -16.32 13.69 -10.91
C ILE A 89 -17.14 14.47 -9.87
N LYS A 90 -17.02 14.09 -8.61
CA LYS A 90 -17.70 14.78 -7.51
C LYS A 90 -17.15 16.18 -7.26
N ARG A 91 -15.84 16.34 -7.26
CA ARG A 91 -15.11 17.61 -7.04
C ARG A 91 -13.61 17.43 -7.20
N GLN A 92 -12.91 18.53 -7.34
CA GLN A 92 -11.46 18.59 -7.16
C GLN A 92 -11.13 18.90 -5.69
N VAL A 93 -10.29 18.07 -5.05
CA VAL A 93 -9.94 18.15 -3.62
C VAL A 93 -8.56 18.74 -3.38
N VAL A 94 -7.66 18.59 -4.33
CA VAL A 94 -6.34 19.23 -4.35
C VAL A 94 -6.07 19.76 -5.76
N SER A 95 -5.10 20.66 -5.93
CA SER A 95 -4.69 21.11 -7.26
C SER A 95 -3.89 20.01 -7.98
N GLU A 96 -3.80 20.13 -9.30
CA GLU A 96 -2.99 19.24 -10.13
C GLU A 96 -1.51 19.28 -9.71
N GLU A 97 -0.98 20.46 -9.40
CA GLU A 97 0.38 20.65 -8.91
C GLU A 97 0.62 19.89 -7.58
N VAL A 98 -0.33 19.95 -6.65
CA VAL A 98 -0.24 19.18 -5.39
C VAL A 98 -0.32 17.69 -5.67
N SER A 99 -1.16 17.26 -6.59
CA SER A 99 -1.26 15.86 -7.00
C SER A 99 0.07 15.34 -7.58
N GLU A 100 0.72 16.13 -8.43
CA GLU A 100 2.05 15.82 -8.97
C GLU A 100 3.11 15.69 -7.87
N GLN A 101 3.13 16.61 -6.92
CA GLN A 101 4.04 16.55 -5.77
C GLN A 101 3.80 15.30 -4.92
N ILE A 102 2.53 14.91 -4.70
CA ILE A 102 2.20 13.69 -3.96
C ILE A 102 2.68 12.44 -4.70
N ARG A 103 2.49 12.36 -6.03
CA ARG A 103 3.02 11.26 -6.85
C ARG A 103 4.52 11.12 -6.69
N ALA A 104 5.26 12.22 -6.81
CA ALA A 104 6.71 12.24 -6.63
C ALA A 104 7.14 11.80 -5.23
N MET A 105 6.42 12.23 -4.18
CA MET A 105 6.68 11.79 -2.80
C MET A 105 6.41 10.29 -2.62
N MET A 106 5.32 9.77 -3.20
CA MET A 106 5.00 8.36 -3.13
C MET A 106 6.02 7.49 -3.88
N GLU A 107 6.49 7.96 -5.05
CA GLU A 107 7.55 7.29 -5.80
C GLU A 107 8.86 7.27 -5.00
N ASN A 108 9.24 8.40 -4.42
CA ASN A 108 10.43 8.49 -3.58
C ASN A 108 10.35 7.58 -2.35
N ASN A 109 9.18 7.36 -1.79
CA ASN A 109 8.98 6.49 -0.62
C ASN A 109 9.19 5.00 -0.94
N VAL A 110 8.92 4.55 -2.16
CA VAL A 110 9.26 3.19 -2.64
C VAL A 110 10.71 3.14 -3.10
N GLY A 111 11.18 4.21 -3.69
CA GLY A 111 12.56 4.43 -4.06
C GLY A 111 12.96 3.78 -5.38
N HIS A 112 13.45 4.60 -6.23
CA HIS A 112 14.39 4.23 -7.27
C HIS A 112 15.26 5.46 -7.56
N THR A 113 16.27 5.66 -6.83
CA THR A 113 17.17 6.80 -7.05
C THR A 113 18.47 6.40 -7.68
N GLY A 114 18.60 5.34 -8.40
CA GLY A 114 19.80 5.03 -9.20
C GLY A 114 21.16 5.23 -8.52
N THR A 115 21.18 5.65 -7.26
CA THR A 115 22.37 5.85 -6.45
C THR A 115 22.29 4.93 -5.24
N SER A 116 23.20 3.99 -5.19
CA SER A 116 23.29 2.90 -4.21
C SER A 116 23.37 3.33 -2.73
N ASN A 117 23.37 4.61 -2.44
CA ASN A 117 23.59 5.12 -1.09
C ASN A 117 22.30 5.62 -0.39
N ASP A 118 21.17 5.70 -1.08
CA ASP A 118 19.93 6.26 -0.53
C ASP A 118 18.87 5.22 -0.19
N LEU A 119 19.12 3.94 -0.39
CA LEU A 119 18.15 2.85 -0.10
C LEU A 119 17.76 2.76 1.37
N ASP A 120 18.59 3.25 2.28
CA ASP A 120 18.32 3.23 3.72
C ASP A 120 17.19 4.19 4.15
N TYR A 121 16.77 5.13 3.29
CA TYR A 121 15.76 6.14 3.60
C TYR A 121 14.37 5.86 3.01
N HIS A 122 14.24 4.88 2.11
CA HIS A 122 12.95 4.57 1.49
C HIS A 122 12.13 3.64 2.39
N GLY A 123 11.16 4.19 3.08
CA GLY A 123 10.36 3.47 4.07
C GLY A 123 9.58 2.27 3.53
N CYS A 124 9.40 2.18 2.20
CA CYS A 124 8.61 1.15 1.53
C CYS A 124 9.34 0.49 0.34
N ALA A 125 10.66 0.48 0.35
CA ALA A 125 11.49 -0.13 -0.72
C ALA A 125 11.13 -1.60 -1.01
N SER A 126 10.54 -2.30 -0.05
CA SER A 126 10.05 -3.67 -0.22
C SER A 126 8.87 -3.82 -1.21
N ALA A 127 8.25 -2.71 -1.63
CA ALA A 127 7.24 -2.69 -2.69
C ALA A 127 7.82 -2.50 -4.10
N TYR A 128 9.14 -2.31 -4.21
CA TYR A 128 9.82 -2.13 -5.49
C TYR A 128 9.65 -3.35 -6.40
N VAL A 129 9.39 -3.09 -7.68
CA VAL A 129 9.39 -4.10 -8.74
C VAL A 129 10.24 -3.58 -9.89
N ALA A 130 11.27 -4.34 -10.25
CA ALA A 130 12.19 -3.98 -11.32
C ALA A 130 11.45 -3.69 -12.64
N GLY A 131 11.80 -2.61 -13.30
CA GLY A 131 11.18 -2.19 -14.55
C GLY A 131 9.87 -1.42 -14.40
N TYR A 132 9.46 -1.06 -13.18
CA TYR A 132 8.23 -0.31 -12.97
C TYR A 132 8.42 0.84 -12.00
N ARG A 133 7.89 2.01 -12.37
CA ARG A 133 7.84 3.19 -11.52
C ARG A 133 6.68 3.05 -10.54
N ILE A 134 6.96 2.62 -9.33
CA ILE A 134 5.94 2.42 -8.29
C ILE A 134 6.03 3.53 -7.27
N GLY A 135 4.91 4.20 -7.01
CA GLY A 135 4.74 5.06 -5.85
C GLY A 135 3.94 4.36 -4.77
N GLY A 136 4.21 4.62 -3.49
CA GLY A 136 3.43 3.96 -2.44
C GLY A 136 3.49 4.62 -1.08
N LYS A 137 2.49 4.29 -0.24
CA LYS A 137 2.39 4.73 1.15
C LYS A 137 1.86 3.64 2.05
N SER A 138 2.58 3.35 3.11
CA SER A 138 2.17 2.43 4.16
C SER A 138 1.28 3.11 5.20
N GLY A 139 0.39 2.34 5.83
CA GLY A 139 -0.42 2.75 6.96
C GLY A 139 -0.42 1.67 8.04
N THR A 140 -0.27 2.07 9.30
CA THR A 140 -0.39 1.18 10.46
C THR A 140 -1.28 1.86 11.48
N GLY A 141 -2.44 1.27 11.75
CA GLY A 141 -3.41 1.76 12.71
C GLY A 141 -3.70 0.73 13.80
N GLU A 142 -3.83 1.18 15.03
CA GLU A 142 -4.29 0.35 16.12
C GLU A 142 -5.80 0.14 16.05
N GLN A 143 -6.24 -1.07 16.29
CA GLN A 143 -7.66 -1.39 16.20
C GLN A 143 -8.42 -0.95 17.45
N LEU A 144 -9.56 -0.33 17.20
CA LEU A 144 -10.52 0.02 18.23
C LEU A 144 -11.76 -0.88 18.14
N ASP A 145 -12.37 -1.16 19.28
CA ASP A 145 -13.69 -1.76 19.31
C ASP A 145 -14.79 -0.74 18.92
N TRP A 146 -16.03 -1.13 19.01
CA TRP A 146 -17.17 -0.26 18.68
C TRP A 146 -17.38 0.88 19.69
N LYS A 147 -16.76 0.80 20.89
CA LYS A 147 -16.79 1.83 21.94
C LYS A 147 -15.57 2.76 21.90
N GLY A 148 -14.62 2.51 20.99
CA GLY A 148 -13.39 3.29 20.88
C GLY A 148 -12.28 2.81 21.81
N ALA A 149 -12.43 1.66 22.48
CA ALA A 149 -11.36 1.07 23.29
C ALA A 149 -10.39 0.26 22.41
N TYR A 150 -9.11 0.30 22.73
CA TYR A 150 -8.10 -0.48 22.04
C TYR A 150 -8.34 -1.98 22.17
N LYS A 151 -8.16 -2.68 21.07
CA LYS A 151 -8.19 -4.15 21.04
C LYS A 151 -6.79 -4.69 21.27
N TYR A 152 -6.71 -5.66 22.19
CA TYR A 152 -5.45 -6.32 22.52
C TYR A 152 -5.43 -7.77 22.05
N ARG A 153 -4.24 -8.25 21.75
CA ARG A 153 -3.93 -9.66 21.59
C ARG A 153 -3.79 -10.36 22.95
N PRO A 154 -3.81 -11.70 22.98
CA PRO A 154 -3.60 -12.44 24.23
C PRO A 154 -2.23 -12.21 24.90
N ASP A 155 -1.23 -11.82 24.13
CA ASP A 155 0.13 -11.43 24.59
C ASP A 155 0.21 -10.03 25.18
N GLY A 156 -0.85 -9.23 25.08
CA GLY A 156 -0.94 -7.87 25.58
C GLY A 156 -0.63 -6.79 24.54
N ASP A 157 -0.18 -7.15 23.33
CA ASP A 157 0.06 -6.21 22.25
C ASP A 157 -1.25 -5.70 21.62
N TYR A 158 -1.19 -4.51 21.02
CA TYR A 158 -2.30 -3.96 20.26
C TYR A 158 -2.57 -4.77 19.00
N ARG A 159 -3.83 -5.02 18.70
CA ARG A 159 -4.24 -5.47 17.38
C ARG A 159 -4.09 -4.33 16.40
N LYS A 160 -3.50 -4.60 15.24
CA LYS A 160 -3.19 -3.59 14.22
C LYS A 160 -3.94 -3.89 12.93
N ALA A 161 -4.41 -2.85 12.26
CA ALA A 161 -4.78 -2.88 10.85
C ALA A 161 -3.63 -2.24 10.07
N ILE A 162 -3.05 -2.96 9.14
CA ILE A 162 -1.94 -2.49 8.32
C ILE A 162 -2.35 -2.43 6.87
N SER A 163 -1.88 -1.42 6.15
CA SER A 163 -2.24 -1.21 4.75
C SER A 163 -1.08 -0.66 3.93
N PHE A 164 -1.16 -0.87 2.63
CA PHE A 164 -0.28 -0.24 1.66
C PHE A 164 -1.08 0.15 0.43
N ALA A 165 -0.97 1.41 0.03
CA ALA A 165 -1.50 1.92 -1.22
C ALA A 165 -0.35 2.14 -2.19
N ALA A 166 -0.41 1.55 -3.36
CA ALA A 166 0.57 1.71 -4.42
C ALA A 166 -0.09 2.24 -5.69
N ILE A 167 0.62 3.09 -6.41
CA ILE A 167 0.23 3.61 -7.72
C ILE A 167 1.25 3.16 -8.78
N LEU A 168 0.78 2.95 -9.99
CA LEU A 168 1.62 2.51 -11.11
C LEU A 168 1.02 2.98 -12.46
N PRO A 169 1.81 3.56 -13.39
CA PRO A 169 3.13 4.19 -13.16
C PRO A 169 3.03 5.35 -12.16
N ALA A 170 4.12 5.68 -11.45
CA ALA A 170 4.04 6.70 -10.41
C ALA A 170 3.88 8.13 -10.97
N ASP A 171 4.40 8.40 -12.15
CA ASP A 171 4.32 9.70 -12.82
C ASP A 171 2.97 9.95 -13.52
N ASP A 172 2.35 8.89 -14.06
CA ASP A 172 1.03 8.94 -14.70
C ASP A 172 0.19 7.71 -14.31
N PRO A 173 -0.41 7.69 -13.11
CA PRO A 173 -1.03 6.51 -12.55
C PRO A 173 -2.23 5.99 -13.34
N GLU A 174 -2.12 4.77 -13.86
CA GLU A 174 -3.20 4.02 -14.49
C GLU A 174 -3.94 3.14 -13.48
N ILE A 175 -3.21 2.63 -12.48
CA ILE A 175 -3.79 1.78 -11.44
C ILE A 175 -3.39 2.21 -10.04
N LEU A 176 -4.28 1.93 -9.10
CA LEU A 176 -4.04 1.99 -7.68
C LEU A 176 -4.32 0.62 -7.07
N VAL A 177 -3.34 0.09 -6.34
CA VAL A 177 -3.46 -1.18 -5.61
C VAL A 177 -3.45 -0.88 -4.12
N LEU A 178 -4.57 -1.13 -3.45
CA LEU A 178 -4.70 -0.98 -2.00
C LEU A 178 -4.85 -2.35 -1.35
N VAL A 179 -3.87 -2.72 -0.54
CA VAL A 179 -3.89 -3.96 0.24
C VAL A 179 -4.00 -3.62 1.72
N MET A 180 -4.86 -4.32 2.44
CA MET A 180 -5.00 -4.23 3.88
C MET A 180 -4.94 -5.63 4.51
N MET A 181 -4.30 -5.73 5.66
CA MET A 181 -4.32 -6.91 6.51
C MET A 181 -4.85 -6.55 7.89
N ASP A 182 -5.80 -7.35 8.38
CA ASP A 182 -6.40 -7.21 9.70
C ASP A 182 -5.66 -8.10 10.70
N ASP A 183 -5.03 -7.48 11.66
CA ASP A 183 -4.30 -8.13 12.75
C ASP A 183 -3.35 -9.24 12.27
N PRO A 184 -2.41 -8.96 11.35
CA PRO A 184 -1.48 -9.98 10.90
C PRO A 184 -0.63 -10.46 12.07
N ARG A 185 -0.59 -11.77 12.26
CA ARG A 185 0.29 -12.41 13.24
C ARG A 185 1.65 -12.60 12.61
N TRP A 186 2.45 -11.57 12.64
CA TRP A 186 3.79 -11.59 12.08
C TRP A 186 4.80 -11.01 13.08
N ILE A 187 6.04 -11.26 12.81
CA ILE A 187 7.18 -10.91 13.64
C ILE A 187 7.60 -9.44 13.45
N PHE A 188 7.05 -8.79 12.44
CA PHE A 188 7.33 -7.40 12.12
C PHE A 188 6.16 -6.52 12.56
N ASP A 189 6.51 -5.30 13.02
CA ASP A 189 5.53 -4.36 13.54
C ASP A 189 5.01 -3.35 12.51
N TYR A 190 5.59 -3.32 11.30
CA TYR A 190 5.34 -2.25 10.34
C TYR A 190 4.74 -2.76 9.02
N ALA A 191 3.75 -2.01 8.52
CA ALA A 191 3.09 -2.29 7.26
C ALA A 191 4.06 -2.36 6.06
N SER A 192 5.11 -1.52 6.07
CA SER A 192 6.14 -1.52 5.03
C SER A 192 6.90 -2.85 4.92
N GLN A 193 6.95 -3.63 5.99
CA GLN A 193 7.64 -4.92 6.01
C GLN A 193 6.73 -6.10 5.71
N ILE A 194 5.42 -5.94 5.82
CA ILE A 194 4.45 -7.03 5.67
C ILE A 194 3.61 -6.84 4.40
N VAL A 195 2.95 -5.69 4.25
CA VAL A 195 1.97 -5.46 3.18
C VAL A 195 2.61 -4.91 1.91
N ALA A 196 3.63 -4.05 2.05
CA ALA A 196 4.27 -3.45 0.89
C ALA A 196 4.86 -4.49 -0.08
N PRO A 197 5.60 -5.52 0.39
CA PRO A 197 6.11 -6.55 -0.51
C PRO A 197 5.01 -7.43 -1.11
N VAL A 198 3.91 -7.68 -0.39
CA VAL A 198 2.74 -8.37 -0.97
C VAL A 198 2.14 -7.54 -2.10
N THR A 199 2.04 -6.23 -1.91
CA THR A 199 1.56 -5.31 -2.95
C THR A 199 2.49 -5.28 -4.15
N GLY A 200 3.81 -5.22 -3.94
CA GLY A 200 4.80 -5.34 -5.02
C GLY A 200 4.65 -6.63 -5.81
N ASN A 201 4.45 -7.76 -5.13
CA ASN A 201 4.21 -9.04 -5.79
C ASN A 201 2.90 -9.05 -6.61
N ILE A 202 1.82 -8.45 -6.10
CA ILE A 202 0.59 -8.28 -6.88
C ILE A 202 0.89 -7.43 -8.13
N ILE A 203 1.55 -6.30 -8.00
CA ILE A 203 1.89 -5.41 -9.11
C ILE A 203 2.73 -6.14 -10.17
N SER A 204 3.73 -6.92 -9.75
CA SER A 204 4.58 -7.68 -10.68
C SER A 204 3.81 -8.64 -11.59
N GLN A 205 2.64 -9.11 -11.13
CA GLN A 205 1.77 -10.01 -11.88
C GLN A 205 0.73 -9.28 -12.73
N ILE A 206 0.13 -8.20 -12.19
CA ILE A 206 -0.94 -7.49 -12.88
C ILE A 206 -0.44 -6.48 -13.91
N ALA A 207 0.72 -5.86 -13.71
CA ALA A 207 1.25 -4.85 -14.63
C ALA A 207 1.46 -5.39 -16.06
N PRO A 208 2.09 -6.56 -16.28
CA PRO A 208 2.18 -7.15 -17.61
C PRO A 208 0.83 -7.55 -18.19
N TYR A 209 -0.10 -8.00 -17.33
CA TYR A 209 -1.46 -8.37 -17.78
C TYR A 209 -2.25 -7.17 -18.27
N LEU A 210 -2.09 -6.01 -17.62
CA LEU A 210 -2.74 -4.76 -18.01
C LEU A 210 -2.01 -4.04 -19.15
N GLY A 211 -0.87 -4.56 -19.61
CA GLY A 211 -0.09 -3.95 -20.69
C GLY A 211 0.67 -2.70 -20.27
N ILE A 212 0.88 -2.49 -18.99
CA ILE A 212 1.70 -1.37 -18.50
C ILE A 212 3.15 -1.61 -18.92
N GLU A 213 3.70 -0.68 -19.68
CA GLU A 213 5.03 -0.80 -20.25
C GLU A 213 6.11 -0.75 -19.15
N ARG A 214 7.15 -1.55 -19.34
CA ARG A 214 8.33 -1.51 -18.47
C ARG A 214 9.21 -0.32 -18.84
N ASP A 215 9.72 0.35 -17.83
CA ASP A 215 10.76 1.36 -17.99
C ASP A 215 12.12 0.73 -17.71
N ALA A 216 12.94 0.57 -18.76
CA ALA A 216 14.26 -0.03 -18.66
C ALA A 216 15.22 0.75 -17.76
N SER A 217 14.97 2.04 -17.49
CA SER A 217 15.75 2.82 -16.54
C SER A 217 15.54 2.36 -15.10
N TYR A 218 14.43 1.67 -14.83
CA TYR A 218 14.10 1.05 -13.55
C TYR A 218 14.45 -0.45 -13.48
N ASP A 219 15.01 -1.04 -14.54
CA ASP A 219 15.32 -2.47 -14.57
C ASP A 219 16.60 -2.85 -13.79
N SER A 220 17.57 -1.96 -13.67
CA SER A 220 18.95 -2.44 -13.44
C SER A 220 19.78 -1.71 -12.37
N ASN A 221 19.30 -0.65 -11.76
CA ASN A 221 20.16 0.04 -10.80
C ASN A 221 20.15 -0.61 -9.43
N GLY A 222 21.10 -1.52 -9.25
CA GLY A 222 21.36 -2.16 -7.98
C GLY A 222 20.35 -3.23 -7.56
N SER A 223 19.58 -3.80 -8.50
CA SER A 223 18.73 -4.95 -8.20
C SER A 223 19.55 -6.22 -8.10
N VAL A 224 19.22 -7.04 -7.13
CA VAL A 224 19.84 -8.34 -6.88
C VAL A 224 18.78 -9.42 -6.73
N GLU A 225 19.09 -10.61 -7.21
CA GLU A 225 18.24 -11.77 -6.98
C GLU A 225 18.45 -12.28 -5.55
N VAL A 226 17.36 -12.46 -4.81
CA VAL A 226 17.39 -13.01 -3.46
C VAL A 226 17.81 -14.47 -3.49
N PRO A 227 18.92 -14.86 -2.85
CA PRO A 227 19.33 -16.25 -2.80
C PRO A 227 18.32 -17.10 -2.03
N ASN A 228 18.06 -18.32 -2.49
CA ASN A 228 17.28 -19.27 -1.70
C ASN A 228 18.12 -19.77 -0.50
N ALA A 229 17.64 -19.47 0.69
CA ALA A 229 18.25 -19.87 1.95
C ALA A 229 17.44 -20.94 2.72
N ILE A 230 16.22 -21.28 2.27
CA ILE A 230 15.40 -22.30 2.93
C ILE A 230 16.13 -23.63 2.99
N GLY A 231 16.10 -24.28 4.14
CA GLY A 231 16.82 -25.53 4.40
C GLY A 231 18.32 -25.38 4.62
N THR A 232 18.84 -24.15 4.66
CA THR A 232 20.26 -23.92 5.02
C THR A 232 20.36 -23.41 6.46
N ARG A 233 21.48 -23.69 7.10
CA ARG A 233 21.76 -23.17 8.43
C ARG A 233 21.77 -21.63 8.41
N TRP A 234 21.26 -20.98 9.45
CA TRP A 234 21.14 -19.53 9.51
C TRP A 234 22.48 -18.79 9.22
N THR A 235 23.61 -19.34 9.69
CA THR A 235 24.95 -18.79 9.39
C THR A 235 25.29 -18.83 7.90
N SER A 236 24.88 -19.90 7.21
CA SER A 236 25.08 -20.03 5.75
C SER A 236 24.13 -19.11 4.98
N ALA A 237 22.90 -18.93 5.49
CA ALA A 237 21.96 -17.97 4.93
C ALA A 237 22.51 -16.54 5.01
N GLN A 238 23.06 -16.15 6.16
CA GLN A 238 23.72 -14.86 6.34
C GLN A 238 24.82 -14.60 5.31
N VAL A 239 25.69 -15.60 5.09
CA VAL A 239 26.78 -15.51 4.10
C VAL A 239 26.21 -15.35 2.69
N LYS A 240 25.13 -16.08 2.33
CA LYS A 240 24.49 -15.95 1.02
C LYS A 240 23.89 -14.56 0.80
N MET A 241 23.20 -14.00 1.81
CA MET A 241 22.61 -12.68 1.71
C MET A 241 23.68 -11.59 1.59
N ASN A 242 24.71 -11.64 2.44
CA ASN A 242 25.83 -10.70 2.37
C ASN A 242 26.56 -10.75 1.02
N ALA A 243 26.78 -11.95 0.47
CA ALA A 243 27.43 -12.13 -0.83
C ALA A 243 26.57 -11.58 -1.99
N ALA A 244 25.26 -11.58 -1.84
CA ALA A 244 24.33 -10.97 -2.79
C ALA A 244 24.15 -9.45 -2.58
N GLY A 245 24.82 -8.84 -1.62
CA GLY A 245 24.64 -7.41 -1.31
C GLY A 245 23.30 -7.09 -0.64
N LEU A 246 22.75 -8.08 0.06
CA LEU A 246 21.48 -7.95 0.79
C LEU A 246 21.73 -7.87 2.29
N SER A 247 20.93 -7.08 2.98
CA SER A 247 20.81 -7.15 4.44
C SER A 247 19.98 -8.36 4.84
N HIS A 248 20.11 -8.80 6.09
CA HIS A 248 19.31 -9.92 6.59
C HIS A 248 18.88 -9.68 8.03
N ARG A 249 17.70 -10.21 8.38
CA ARG A 249 17.19 -10.20 9.74
C ARG A 249 16.62 -11.57 10.08
N PHE A 250 17.22 -12.23 11.07
CA PHE A 250 16.68 -13.46 11.63
C PHE A 250 15.68 -13.14 12.72
N VAL A 251 14.55 -13.83 12.69
CA VAL A 251 13.46 -13.61 13.60
C VAL A 251 13.59 -14.47 14.85
N ASP A 252 13.98 -15.70 14.67
CA ASP A 252 14.33 -16.61 15.75
C ASP A 252 15.81 -16.99 15.58
N THR A 253 16.61 -16.67 16.57
CA THR A 253 18.06 -16.94 16.57
C THR A 253 18.43 -18.23 17.29
N SER A 254 17.44 -19.05 17.66
CA SER A 254 17.72 -20.38 18.13
C SER A 254 18.38 -21.20 17.01
N ASP A 255 19.47 -21.82 17.35
CA ASP A 255 20.41 -22.55 16.51
C ASP A 255 19.72 -23.55 15.55
N GLY A 256 19.30 -23.10 14.37
CA GLY A 256 18.49 -23.89 13.43
C GLY A 256 18.70 -23.57 11.97
N ASP A 257 17.97 -24.30 11.14
CA ASP A 257 17.91 -24.11 9.71
C ASP A 257 16.78 -23.11 9.34
N VAL A 258 16.99 -22.36 8.27
CA VAL A 258 15.98 -21.43 7.75
C VAL A 258 14.79 -22.24 7.23
N VAL A 259 13.65 -22.13 7.89
CA VAL A 259 12.40 -22.80 7.50
C VAL A 259 11.49 -21.93 6.65
N TYR A 260 11.70 -20.62 6.72
CA TYR A 260 10.94 -19.63 5.97
C TYR A 260 11.86 -18.45 5.61
N GLN A 261 11.62 -17.84 4.47
CA GLN A 261 12.37 -16.70 3.97
C GLN A 261 11.42 -15.73 3.28
N TYR A 262 11.66 -14.45 3.49
CA TYR A 262 10.94 -13.42 2.77
C TYR A 262 11.87 -12.21 2.50
N PRO A 263 11.91 -11.65 1.28
CA PRO A 263 11.32 -12.19 0.05
C PRO A 263 11.79 -13.60 -0.29
N ALA A 264 11.01 -14.32 -1.11
CA ALA A 264 11.35 -15.68 -1.54
C ALA A 264 12.62 -15.71 -2.39
N GLY A 265 13.33 -16.83 -2.37
CA GLY A 265 14.46 -17.04 -3.28
C GLY A 265 14.03 -16.89 -4.75
N GLY A 266 14.86 -16.24 -5.56
CA GLY A 266 14.58 -15.89 -6.95
C GLY A 266 13.83 -14.55 -7.13
N THR A 267 13.36 -13.93 -6.05
CA THR A 267 12.78 -12.58 -6.13
C THR A 267 13.86 -11.55 -6.43
N VAL A 268 13.61 -10.65 -7.38
CA VAL A 268 14.50 -9.52 -7.66
C VAL A 268 14.11 -8.35 -6.77
N VAL A 269 15.06 -7.86 -6.00
CA VAL A 269 14.87 -6.77 -5.03
C VAL A 269 16.00 -5.73 -5.18
N PRO A 270 15.83 -4.50 -4.70
CA PRO A 270 16.92 -3.54 -4.64
C PRO A 270 18.12 -4.08 -3.84
N ALA A 271 19.33 -3.78 -4.27
CA ALA A 271 20.53 -4.06 -3.47
C ALA A 271 20.41 -3.38 -2.09
N GLY A 272 20.88 -4.06 -1.04
CA GLY A 272 20.73 -3.60 0.34
C GLY A 272 19.36 -3.93 0.98
N SER A 273 18.38 -4.43 0.22
CA SER A 273 17.09 -4.88 0.80
C SER A 273 17.31 -5.91 1.91
N THR A 274 16.40 -5.92 2.88
CA THR A 274 16.46 -6.89 3.99
C THR A 274 15.63 -8.14 3.66
N VAL A 275 16.23 -9.31 3.83
CA VAL A 275 15.62 -10.63 3.66
C VAL A 275 15.39 -11.26 5.02
#